data_e6bac02ab0aa91c424c18ee80daafb39
#
_entry.id   e6bac02ab0aa91c424c18ee80daafb39
#
_cell.length_a   1.000
_cell.length_b   1.000
_cell.length_c   1.000
_cell.angle_alpha   90.00
_cell.angle_beta   90.00
_cell.angle_gamma   90.00
#
_symmetry.space_group_name_H-M   'P 1'
#
loop_
_entity.id
_entity.type
_entity.pdbx_description
1 polymer ?
#
loop_
_entity_poly.entity_id
_entity_poly.type
_entity_poly.pdbx_seq_one_letter_code
_entity_poly.pdbx_strand_id
1 'polypeptide(L)'
;MPEVETVRRGLTPHLSGSVVTFVDLRRPNLRFPFPDNFEEILIGAKIERIDRRSKYLLFRLSNGYTWMSHLGMTGVWTVGSEGKGKHDHVYFEFDDGMKTAVYTDHRRFGFMDIFETSNESEQKWLSSLGPEPLTDDFTAQVLKSNLHGKRSPIKSALLDQRVVSGLGNIYVSEILFRS
;
A
#
# COMPACT_ATOMS: atom_id res chain seq x y z
N MET A 1 -3.95 -7.13 5.73
CA MET A 1 -4.59 -5.83 6.13
C MET A 1 -4.09 -5.29 7.48
N PRO A 2 -4.08 -6.02 8.62
CA PRO A 2 -3.58 -5.48 9.90
C PRO A 2 -2.16 -4.93 9.82
N GLU A 3 -1.27 -5.63 9.14
CA GLU A 3 0.13 -5.23 8.96
C GLU A 3 0.24 -3.86 8.27
N VAL A 4 -0.53 -3.67 7.20
CA VAL A 4 -0.53 -2.40 6.44
C VAL A 4 -1.13 -1.26 7.27
N GLU A 5 -2.17 -1.53 8.06
CA GLU A 5 -2.75 -0.56 8.98
C GLU A 5 -1.75 -0.18 10.10
N THR A 6 -1.01 -1.15 10.62
CA THR A 6 0.05 -0.89 11.61
C THR A 6 1.15 0.00 11.02
N VAL A 7 1.59 -0.29 9.81
CA VAL A 7 2.59 0.54 9.11
C VAL A 7 2.04 1.94 8.85
N ARG A 8 0.78 2.07 8.37
CA ARG A 8 0.13 3.37 8.19
C ARG A 8 0.15 4.19 9.47
N ARG A 9 -0.28 3.61 10.59
CA ARG A 9 -0.30 4.29 11.91
C ARG A 9 1.11 4.67 12.37
N GLY A 10 2.10 3.82 12.09
CA GLY A 10 3.50 4.10 12.43
C GLY A 10 4.10 5.23 11.61
N LEU A 11 3.76 5.31 10.31
CA LEU A 11 4.30 6.35 9.43
C LEU A 11 3.60 7.71 9.60
N THR A 12 2.30 7.71 9.88
CA THR A 12 1.49 8.94 9.93
C THR A 12 2.09 10.04 10.82
N PRO A 13 2.47 9.77 12.09
CA PRO A 13 3.00 10.84 12.96
C PRO A 13 4.36 11.39 12.53
N HIS A 14 5.09 10.66 11.70
CA HIS A 14 6.43 11.05 11.26
C HIS A 14 6.42 11.73 9.89
N LEU A 15 5.59 11.26 8.97
CA LEU A 15 5.65 11.68 7.57
C LEU A 15 4.49 12.58 7.13
N SER A 16 3.33 12.56 7.82
CA SER A 16 2.25 13.49 7.46
C SER A 16 2.66 14.94 7.75
N GLY A 17 2.45 15.79 6.77
CA GLY A 17 2.86 17.20 6.82
C GLY A 17 4.29 17.46 6.32
N SER A 18 5.10 16.43 6.10
CA SER A 18 6.48 16.56 5.63
C SER A 18 6.55 16.70 4.12
N VAL A 19 7.56 17.42 3.64
CA VAL A 19 7.85 17.61 2.21
C VAL A 19 8.94 16.63 1.80
N VAL A 20 8.76 15.90 0.71
CA VAL A 20 9.79 15.03 0.13
C VAL A 20 10.86 15.91 -0.51
N THR A 21 12.10 15.79 -0.05
CA THR A 21 13.22 16.60 -0.56
C THR A 21 14.23 15.79 -1.36
N PHE A 22 14.30 14.49 -1.13
CA PHE A 22 15.19 13.61 -1.88
C PHE A 22 14.61 12.20 -1.96
N VAL A 23 14.84 11.53 -3.10
CA VAL A 23 14.49 10.12 -3.34
C VAL A 23 15.67 9.44 -4.00
N ASP A 24 16.10 8.29 -3.46
CA ASP A 24 17.15 7.43 -4.03
C ASP A 24 16.55 6.07 -4.37
N LEU A 25 16.32 5.85 -5.67
CA LEU A 25 15.89 4.57 -6.23
C LEU A 25 17.11 3.71 -6.54
N ARG A 26 17.53 2.87 -5.61
CA ARG A 26 18.74 2.02 -5.73
C ARG A 26 18.61 0.91 -6.75
N ARG A 27 17.45 0.79 -7.38
CA ARG A 27 17.11 -0.21 -8.38
C ARG A 27 16.06 0.37 -9.33
N PRO A 28 16.02 -0.09 -10.58
CA PRO A 28 14.99 0.33 -11.53
C PRO A 28 13.62 -0.29 -11.24
N ASN A 29 13.55 -1.32 -10.39
CA ASN A 29 12.30 -2.04 -10.10
C ASN A 29 12.30 -2.67 -8.70
N LEU A 30 11.11 -2.90 -8.20
CA LEU A 30 10.78 -3.89 -7.18
C LEU A 30 10.11 -5.09 -7.89
N ARG A 31 8.85 -5.41 -7.55
CA ARG A 31 8.05 -6.39 -8.31
C ARG A 31 7.74 -5.90 -9.73
N PHE A 32 7.54 -4.60 -9.88
CA PHE A 32 7.32 -3.89 -11.14
C PHE A 32 8.31 -2.73 -11.23
N PRO A 33 8.59 -2.22 -12.44
CA PRO A 33 9.34 -0.99 -12.60
C PRO A 33 8.68 0.17 -11.83
N PHE A 34 9.50 1.10 -11.35
CA PHE A 34 8.97 2.39 -10.90
C PHE A 34 8.45 3.18 -12.10
N PRO A 35 7.42 4.02 -11.93
CA PRO A 35 7.04 4.98 -12.98
C PRO A 35 8.20 5.89 -13.35
N ASP A 36 8.35 6.22 -14.64
CA ASP A 36 9.49 7.02 -15.14
C ASP A 36 9.60 8.40 -14.48
N ASN A 37 8.49 9.00 -14.08
CA ASN A 37 8.39 10.30 -13.42
C ASN A 37 8.24 10.23 -11.88
N PHE A 38 8.56 9.08 -11.28
CA PHE A 38 8.29 8.80 -9.86
C PHE A 38 9.00 9.80 -8.94
N GLU A 39 10.30 10.03 -9.15
CA GLU A 39 11.10 10.96 -8.34
C GLU A 39 10.67 12.41 -8.59
N GLU A 40 10.44 12.78 -9.84
CA GLU A 40 10.04 14.13 -10.24
C GLU A 40 8.72 14.57 -9.60
N ILE A 41 7.73 13.66 -9.55
CA ILE A 41 6.43 13.95 -8.93
C ILE A 41 6.55 14.03 -7.40
N LEU A 42 7.42 13.21 -6.79
CA LEU A 42 7.56 13.16 -5.34
C LEU A 42 8.35 14.34 -4.76
N ILE A 43 9.45 14.72 -5.40
CA ILE A 43 10.33 15.79 -4.90
C ILE A 43 9.58 17.14 -4.90
N GLY A 44 9.59 17.81 -3.75
CA GLY A 44 8.87 19.06 -3.51
C GLY A 44 7.41 18.88 -3.10
N ALA A 45 6.85 17.67 -3.21
CA ALA A 45 5.49 17.40 -2.78
C ALA A 45 5.40 17.18 -1.27
N LYS A 46 4.39 17.78 -0.63
CA LYS A 46 4.05 17.55 0.77
C LYS A 46 3.13 16.34 0.89
N ILE A 47 3.42 15.46 1.85
CA ILE A 47 2.49 14.38 2.24
C ILE A 47 1.39 14.99 3.11
N GLU A 48 0.19 15.18 2.58
CA GLU A 48 -0.93 15.75 3.32
C GLU A 48 -1.49 14.75 4.35
N ARG A 49 -1.65 13.50 3.92
CA ARG A 49 -2.09 12.39 4.78
C ARG A 49 -1.70 11.04 4.20
N ILE A 50 -1.75 10.01 5.04
CA ILE A 50 -1.51 8.62 4.65
C ILE A 50 -2.78 7.83 4.91
N ASP A 51 -3.41 7.38 3.82
CA ASP A 51 -4.60 6.53 3.84
C ASP A 51 -4.22 5.06 3.61
N ARG A 52 -5.18 4.17 3.83
CA ARG A 52 -5.07 2.75 3.47
C ARG A 52 -6.30 2.32 2.67
N ARG A 53 -6.08 1.59 1.60
CA ARG A 53 -7.13 0.85 0.90
C ARG A 53 -6.66 -0.60 0.72
N SER A 54 -7.39 -1.55 1.26
CA SER A 54 -7.00 -2.98 1.23
C SER A 54 -5.60 -3.20 1.84
N LYS A 55 -4.64 -3.63 1.03
CA LYS A 55 -3.23 -3.86 1.40
C LYS A 55 -2.30 -2.78 0.86
N TYR A 56 -2.83 -1.64 0.44
CA TYR A 56 -2.09 -0.52 -0.13
C TYR A 56 -2.05 0.64 0.85
N LEU A 57 -0.88 1.24 0.99
CA LEU A 57 -0.68 2.56 1.59
C LEU A 57 -0.86 3.61 0.48
N LEU A 58 -1.57 4.66 0.76
CA LEU A 58 -1.87 5.75 -0.16
C LEU A 58 -1.40 7.07 0.48
N PHE A 59 -0.25 7.56 0.03
CA PHE A 59 0.29 8.84 0.46
C PHE A 59 -0.33 9.93 -0.42
N ARG A 60 -1.18 10.77 0.15
CA ARG A 60 -1.84 11.86 -0.56
C ARG A 60 -0.90 13.06 -0.63
N LEU A 61 -0.59 13.50 -1.82
CA LEU A 61 0.39 14.54 -2.08
C LEU A 61 -0.29 15.89 -2.38
N SER A 62 0.35 16.98 -1.98
CA SER A 62 -0.16 18.35 -2.17
C SER A 62 -0.25 18.80 -3.63
N ASN A 63 0.43 18.09 -4.53
CA ASN A 63 0.43 18.37 -5.97
C ASN A 63 -0.68 17.62 -6.75
N GLY A 64 -1.64 17.02 -6.05
CA GLY A 64 -2.77 16.33 -6.65
C GLY A 64 -2.50 14.87 -7.05
N TYR A 65 -1.32 14.34 -6.72
CA TYR A 65 -0.97 12.95 -6.94
C TYR A 65 -1.18 12.10 -5.69
N THR A 66 -1.32 10.80 -5.90
CA THR A 66 -1.28 9.77 -4.86
C THR A 66 -0.11 8.84 -5.14
N TRP A 67 0.81 8.79 -4.19
CA TRP A 67 1.87 7.78 -4.16
C TRP A 67 1.34 6.54 -3.44
N MET A 68 1.36 5.40 -4.13
CA MET A 68 0.89 4.12 -3.61
C MET A 68 2.08 3.21 -3.28
N SER A 69 2.01 2.52 -2.13
CA SER A 69 2.99 1.51 -1.74
C SER A 69 2.30 0.23 -1.30
N HIS A 70 2.78 -0.91 -1.82
CA HIS A 70 2.36 -2.25 -1.46
C HIS A 70 3.53 -3.01 -0.82
N LEU A 71 3.33 -3.56 0.36
CA LEU A 71 4.42 -4.19 1.13
C LEU A 71 4.85 -5.57 0.59
N GLY A 72 4.03 -6.18 -0.24
CA GLY A 72 4.28 -7.58 -0.64
C GLY A 72 4.24 -8.52 0.55
N MET A 73 5.30 -9.30 0.73
CA MET A 73 5.41 -10.25 1.85
C MET A 73 6.49 -9.86 2.86
N THR A 74 7.51 -9.13 2.42
CA THR A 74 8.69 -8.78 3.24
C THR A 74 9.03 -7.29 3.19
N GLY A 75 8.15 -6.47 2.61
CA GLY A 75 8.33 -5.03 2.57
C GLY A 75 8.13 -4.40 3.94
N VAL A 76 9.09 -3.59 4.34
CA VAL A 76 9.11 -2.88 5.62
C VAL A 76 9.48 -1.41 5.38
N TRP A 77 8.77 -0.53 6.06
CA TRP A 77 9.11 0.88 6.17
C TRP A 77 9.81 1.15 7.49
N THR A 78 10.95 1.82 7.46
CA THR A 78 11.71 2.24 8.64
C THR A 78 11.94 3.75 8.58
N VAL A 79 11.54 4.48 9.61
CA VAL A 79 11.78 5.93 9.76
C VAL A 79 13.04 6.15 10.57
N GLY A 80 13.82 7.18 10.21
CA GLY A 80 15.07 7.52 10.89
C GLY A 80 16.26 6.60 10.56
N SER A 81 16.15 5.79 9.51
CA SER A 81 17.23 4.90 9.05
C SER A 81 18.13 5.61 8.04
N GLU A 82 19.44 5.33 8.09
CA GLU A 82 20.42 5.78 7.10
C GLU A 82 20.37 4.98 5.79
N GLY A 83 19.58 3.92 5.73
CA GLY A 83 19.36 3.14 4.52
C GLY A 83 20.63 2.47 3.98
N LYS A 84 21.46 1.87 4.82
CA LYS A 84 22.71 1.20 4.40
C LYS A 84 22.58 -0.32 4.23
N GLY A 85 21.38 -0.85 4.35
CA GLY A 85 21.13 -2.29 4.25
C GLY A 85 21.13 -2.80 2.81
N LYS A 86 21.55 -4.07 2.62
CA LYS A 86 21.59 -4.74 1.31
C LYS A 86 20.23 -4.77 0.59
N HIS A 87 19.14 -4.76 1.34
CA HIS A 87 17.77 -4.88 0.83
C HIS A 87 16.97 -3.57 0.96
N ASP A 88 17.66 -2.47 1.24
CA ASP A 88 17.10 -1.12 1.25
C ASP A 88 17.05 -0.63 -0.19
N HIS A 89 15.86 -0.64 -0.76
CA HIS A 89 15.67 -0.41 -2.19
C HIS A 89 15.28 1.02 -2.53
N VAL A 90 14.63 1.71 -1.61
CA VAL A 90 14.29 3.13 -1.77
C VAL A 90 14.57 3.86 -0.47
N TYR A 91 15.27 4.97 -0.59
CA TYR A 91 15.58 5.87 0.51
C TYR A 91 14.97 7.24 0.23
N PHE A 92 14.38 7.83 1.23
CA PHE A 92 13.71 9.12 1.15
C PHE A 92 14.26 10.07 2.22
N GLU A 93 14.42 11.34 1.85
CA GLU A 93 14.59 12.43 2.79
C GLU A 93 13.39 13.37 2.73
N PHE A 94 13.07 13.92 3.88
CA PHE A 94 11.98 14.86 4.06
C PHE A 94 12.48 16.08 4.84
N ASP A 95 11.85 17.23 4.58
CA ASP A 95 12.08 18.45 5.32
C ASP A 95 13.59 18.82 5.36
N ASP A 96 14.26 18.83 4.19
CA ASP A 96 15.70 19.09 4.00
C ASP A 96 16.62 18.15 4.81
N GLY A 97 16.25 16.86 4.85
CA GLY A 97 17.06 15.83 5.52
C GLY A 97 16.81 15.69 7.02
N MET A 98 15.91 16.50 7.59
CA MET A 98 15.56 16.37 9.01
C MET A 98 14.89 15.05 9.36
N LYS A 99 14.25 14.41 8.38
CA LYS A 99 13.60 13.10 8.53
C LYS A 99 13.97 12.20 7.36
N THR A 100 14.12 10.93 7.64
CA THR A 100 14.41 9.91 6.61
C THR A 100 13.43 8.75 6.72
N ALA A 101 13.18 8.08 5.61
CA ALA A 101 12.48 6.81 5.58
C ALA A 101 13.08 5.87 4.54
N VAL A 102 13.08 4.59 4.86
CA VAL A 102 13.64 3.54 4.00
C VAL A 102 12.60 2.47 3.74
N TYR A 103 12.50 2.05 2.48
CA TYR A 103 11.75 0.86 2.11
C TYR A 103 12.70 -0.31 1.85
N THR A 104 12.59 -1.31 2.71
CA THR A 104 13.37 -2.56 2.67
C THR A 104 12.48 -3.71 2.22
N ASP A 105 12.92 -4.55 1.27
CA ASP A 105 12.15 -5.72 0.84
C ASP A 105 13.05 -6.86 0.33
N HIS A 106 13.26 -7.85 1.18
CA HIS A 106 14.14 -9.00 0.89
C HIS A 106 13.70 -9.79 -0.35
N ARG A 107 12.39 -9.96 -0.56
CA ARG A 107 11.83 -10.77 -1.65
C ARG A 107 11.45 -9.95 -2.88
N ARG A 108 11.37 -8.63 -2.76
CA ARG A 108 10.96 -7.71 -3.82
C ARG A 108 9.58 -8.03 -4.41
N PHE A 109 8.64 -8.42 -3.54
CA PHE A 109 7.25 -8.65 -3.91
C PHE A 109 6.37 -7.42 -3.67
N GLY A 110 6.92 -6.44 -2.98
CA GLY A 110 6.32 -5.13 -2.88
C GLY A 110 6.48 -4.32 -4.17
N PHE A 111 5.79 -3.23 -4.26
CA PHE A 111 5.93 -2.28 -5.36
C PHE A 111 5.40 -0.90 -4.97
N MET A 112 5.76 0.09 -5.75
CA MET A 112 5.26 1.44 -5.65
C MET A 112 4.71 1.89 -7.00
N ASP A 113 3.71 2.76 -6.97
CA ASP A 113 3.12 3.38 -8.15
C ASP A 113 2.74 4.82 -7.80
N ILE A 114 2.53 5.66 -8.80
CA ILE A 114 2.09 7.04 -8.61
C ILE A 114 1.08 7.40 -9.70
N PHE A 115 0.02 8.10 -9.31
CA PHE A 115 -1.06 8.46 -10.22
C PHE A 115 -1.77 9.73 -9.76
N GLU A 116 -2.42 10.41 -10.66
CA GLU A 116 -3.29 11.53 -10.32
C GLU A 116 -4.42 11.06 -9.40
N THR A 117 -4.64 11.76 -8.29
CA THR A 117 -5.67 11.39 -7.29
C THR A 117 -7.08 11.38 -7.89
N SER A 118 -7.34 12.25 -8.88
CA SER A 118 -8.58 12.28 -9.64
C SER A 118 -8.90 10.96 -10.36
N ASN A 119 -7.87 10.20 -10.75
CA ASN A 119 -7.96 8.95 -11.50
C ASN A 119 -7.93 7.69 -10.61
N GLU A 120 -8.09 7.84 -9.28
CA GLU A 120 -8.01 6.71 -8.34
C GLU A 120 -9.01 5.60 -8.63
N SER A 121 -10.23 5.95 -9.03
CA SER A 121 -11.28 4.97 -9.38
C SER A 121 -10.93 4.10 -10.60
N GLU A 122 -10.05 4.58 -11.46
CA GLU A 122 -9.59 3.89 -12.67
C GLU A 122 -8.26 3.17 -12.47
N GLN A 123 -7.61 3.41 -11.31
CA GLN A 123 -6.30 2.83 -11.03
C GLN A 123 -6.38 1.30 -10.99
N LYS A 124 -5.58 0.64 -11.84
CA LYS A 124 -5.59 -0.82 -12.06
C LYS A 124 -5.52 -1.68 -10.79
N TRP A 125 -4.87 -1.15 -9.73
CA TRP A 125 -4.72 -1.88 -8.47
C TRP A 125 -5.89 -1.68 -7.50
N LEU A 126 -6.68 -0.62 -7.68
CA LEU A 126 -7.73 -0.20 -6.77
C LEU A 126 -9.13 -0.41 -7.33
N SER A 127 -9.31 -0.22 -8.65
CA SER A 127 -10.62 -0.20 -9.32
C SER A 127 -11.44 -1.49 -9.16
N SER A 128 -10.76 -2.64 -9.04
CA SER A 128 -11.43 -3.93 -8.91
C SER A 128 -11.59 -4.42 -7.47
N LEU A 129 -11.16 -3.64 -6.47
CA LEU A 129 -11.22 -4.07 -5.07
C LEU A 129 -12.66 -4.12 -4.55
N GLY A 130 -13.01 -5.23 -3.97
CA GLY A 130 -14.26 -5.41 -3.23
C GLY A 130 -14.33 -4.56 -1.95
N PRO A 131 -15.43 -4.65 -1.19
CA PRO A 131 -15.61 -3.90 0.04
C PRO A 131 -14.55 -4.24 1.10
N GLU A 132 -14.30 -3.30 1.99
CA GLU A 132 -13.44 -3.52 3.17
C GLU A 132 -14.23 -4.27 4.27
N PRO A 133 -13.67 -5.31 4.90
CA PRO A 133 -14.40 -6.17 5.83
C PRO A 133 -14.82 -5.51 7.15
N LEU A 134 -14.27 -4.33 7.47
CA LEU A 134 -14.55 -3.61 8.72
C LEU A 134 -15.28 -2.28 8.49
N THR A 135 -16.00 -2.16 7.38
CA THR A 135 -16.85 -1.00 7.08
C THR A 135 -18.32 -1.39 7.11
N ASP A 136 -19.19 -0.42 7.30
CA ASP A 136 -20.65 -0.63 7.31
C ASP A 136 -21.19 -1.13 5.97
N ASP A 137 -20.47 -0.88 4.87
CA ASP A 137 -20.78 -1.38 3.53
C ASP A 137 -20.61 -2.90 3.38
N PHE A 138 -19.85 -3.53 4.29
CA PHE A 138 -19.60 -4.97 4.26
C PHE A 138 -20.60 -5.73 5.14
N THR A 139 -21.65 -6.22 4.53
CA THR A 139 -22.69 -7.03 5.18
C THR A 139 -22.63 -8.49 4.73
N ALA A 140 -23.30 -9.39 5.48
CA ALA A 140 -23.46 -10.79 5.09
C ALA A 140 -24.13 -10.92 3.70
N GLN A 141 -25.08 -10.03 3.38
CA GLN A 141 -25.74 -10.02 2.08
C GLN A 141 -24.80 -9.62 0.94
N VAL A 142 -23.93 -8.64 1.17
CA VAL A 142 -22.88 -8.22 0.21
C VAL A 142 -21.91 -9.36 -0.04
N LEU A 143 -21.43 -10.03 1.03
CA LEU A 143 -20.56 -11.19 0.89
C LEU A 143 -21.21 -12.32 0.11
N LYS A 144 -22.47 -12.65 0.42
CA LYS A 144 -23.26 -13.67 -0.28
C LYS A 144 -23.41 -13.33 -1.78
N SER A 145 -23.70 -12.08 -2.09
CA SER A 145 -23.78 -11.60 -3.48
C SER A 145 -22.44 -11.75 -4.21
N ASN A 146 -21.34 -11.34 -3.60
CA ASN A 146 -20.00 -11.39 -4.20
C ASN A 146 -19.46 -12.83 -4.36
N LEU A 147 -19.98 -13.78 -3.60
CA LEU A 147 -19.68 -15.21 -3.73
C LEU A 147 -20.60 -15.91 -4.74
N HIS A 148 -21.72 -15.31 -5.12
CA HIS A 148 -22.67 -15.94 -6.02
C HIS A 148 -22.04 -16.30 -7.37
N GLY A 149 -22.31 -17.54 -7.84
CA GLY A 149 -21.78 -18.07 -9.09
C GLY A 149 -20.30 -18.46 -9.09
N LYS A 150 -19.57 -18.25 -8.00
CA LYS A 150 -18.16 -18.69 -7.91
C LYS A 150 -18.11 -20.22 -7.73
N ARG A 151 -17.28 -20.87 -8.56
CA ARG A 151 -17.06 -22.34 -8.52
C ARG A 151 -15.74 -22.70 -7.82
N SER A 152 -14.92 -21.73 -7.45
CA SER A 152 -13.68 -21.94 -6.73
C SER A 152 -13.94 -22.35 -5.28
N PRO A 153 -13.02 -23.12 -4.63
CA PRO A 153 -13.13 -23.37 -3.19
C PRO A 153 -13.30 -22.10 -2.39
N ILE A 154 -14.08 -22.16 -1.31
CA ILE A 154 -14.43 -20.98 -0.50
C ILE A 154 -13.20 -20.22 -0.01
N LYS A 155 -12.13 -20.90 0.37
CA LYS A 155 -10.85 -20.26 0.75
C LYS A 155 -10.29 -19.41 -0.39
N SER A 156 -10.26 -19.92 -1.60
CA SER A 156 -9.78 -19.18 -2.78
C SER A 156 -10.69 -18.02 -3.14
N ALA A 157 -12.01 -18.19 -2.98
CA ALA A 157 -12.97 -17.12 -3.21
C ALA A 157 -12.79 -15.98 -2.21
N LEU A 158 -12.55 -16.26 -0.93
CA LEU A 158 -12.30 -15.25 0.10
C LEU A 158 -10.93 -14.57 -0.02
N LEU A 159 -9.95 -15.19 -0.69
CA LEU A 159 -8.66 -14.59 -1.01
C LEU A 159 -8.71 -13.67 -2.23
N ASP A 160 -9.75 -13.78 -3.05
CA ASP A 160 -9.99 -12.89 -4.18
C ASP A 160 -10.37 -11.49 -3.66
N GLN A 161 -9.47 -10.52 -3.86
CA GLN A 161 -9.64 -9.16 -3.36
C GLN A 161 -10.85 -8.43 -3.98
N ARG A 162 -11.47 -8.99 -5.02
CA ARG A 162 -12.71 -8.47 -5.62
C ARG A 162 -13.94 -8.88 -4.82
N VAL A 163 -13.88 -9.99 -4.09
CA VAL A 163 -14.96 -10.46 -3.23
C VAL A 163 -15.03 -9.67 -1.93
N VAL A 164 -13.87 -9.61 -1.26
CA VAL A 164 -13.64 -8.82 -0.06
C VAL A 164 -12.18 -8.42 -0.04
N SER A 165 -11.93 -7.14 0.13
CA SER A 165 -10.57 -6.62 0.06
C SER A 165 -9.81 -6.76 1.39
N GLY A 166 -8.49 -6.88 1.32
CA GLY A 166 -7.61 -6.83 2.48
C GLY A 166 -7.41 -8.16 3.22
N LEU A 167 -8.21 -9.20 2.98
CA LEU A 167 -8.00 -10.50 3.59
C LEU A 167 -6.76 -11.20 3.00
N GLY A 168 -6.03 -11.90 3.86
CA GLY A 168 -4.90 -12.75 3.50
C GLY A 168 -5.06 -14.16 4.06
N ASN A 169 -4.10 -15.05 3.77
CA ASN A 169 -4.17 -16.46 4.14
C ASN A 169 -4.45 -16.71 5.63
N ILE A 170 -3.83 -15.95 6.53
CA ILE A 170 -3.99 -16.10 7.98
C ILE A 170 -5.45 -15.86 8.35
N TYR A 171 -5.98 -14.69 8.02
CA TYR A 171 -7.36 -14.33 8.39
C TYR A 171 -8.41 -15.20 7.71
N VAL A 172 -8.22 -15.55 6.43
CA VAL A 172 -9.16 -16.47 5.76
C VAL A 172 -9.17 -17.83 6.43
N SER A 173 -8.00 -18.36 6.83
CA SER A 173 -7.94 -19.64 7.56
C SER A 173 -8.61 -19.57 8.92
N GLU A 174 -8.38 -18.48 9.68
CA GLU A 174 -9.02 -18.26 10.99
C GLU A 174 -10.54 -18.11 10.90
N ILE A 175 -11.01 -17.34 9.90
CA ILE A 175 -12.45 -17.17 9.67
C ILE A 175 -13.10 -18.52 9.36
N LEU A 176 -12.54 -19.29 8.43
CA LEU A 176 -13.09 -20.59 8.04
C LEU A 176 -12.99 -21.66 9.13
N PHE A 177 -12.02 -21.54 10.04
CA PHE A 177 -11.90 -22.44 11.18
C PHE A 177 -12.96 -22.15 12.24
N ARG A 178 -13.38 -20.88 12.39
CA ARG A 178 -14.36 -20.44 13.38
C ARG A 178 -15.82 -20.45 12.91
N SER A 179 -16.06 -20.72 11.61
CA SER A 179 -17.38 -20.79 10.99
C SER A 179 -17.89 -22.22 10.97
#